data_28b38603ae9938d45c3877efd2d50e3c
#
_entry.id   28b38603ae9938d45c3877efd2d50e3c
#
_cell.length_a   1.000
_cell.length_b   1.000
_cell.length_c   1.000
_cell.angle_alpha   90.00
_cell.angle_beta   90.00
_cell.angle_gamma   90.00
#
_symmetry.space_group_name_H-M   'P 1'
#
loop_
_entity.id
_entity.type
_entity.pdbx_description
1 polymer ?
#
loop_
_entity_poly.entity_id
_entity_poly.type
_entity_poly.pdbx_seq_one_letter_code
_entity_poly.pdbx_strand_id
1 'polypeptide(L)'
;MMLTGARPWAVDEDGRSVVWEPTQVGHTVISGITRTGKSKGSQSLVVGTLLPWVQYVGIDPSAGLLKPLKFFSGRPDDFVLGSDSDWVDSAVTLLERCVEVMRERIASLGWAEKINDFSTETPVIVVILEEYASFLTALEGHGKDGKKLKARVVSLVGTLLREGAKVGVEVFTILQRAEASVLHDRSQYSLRISYRQDNRDSIGMLFDQPEPEEISRIVSLSPGRGVLSDNGQALRWFQTPNPAYADYVRTVEERIYTGHTPLLEENHE
;
A
#
# COMPACT_ATOMS: atom_id res chain seq x y z
N MET A 1 -23.89 -4.42 -4.32
CA MET A 1 -24.20 -3.09 -3.76
C MET A 1 -22.85 -2.38 -3.60
N MET A 2 -22.57 -1.35 -4.41
CA MET A 2 -21.34 -0.58 -4.24
C MET A 2 -21.36 0.05 -2.86
N LEU A 3 -20.41 -0.29 -2.00
CA LEU A 3 -20.22 0.37 -0.71
C LEU A 3 -19.54 1.72 -0.99
N THR A 4 -20.36 2.69 -1.43
CA THR A 4 -19.93 4.03 -1.77
C THR A 4 -19.55 4.79 -0.51
N GLY A 5 -18.30 5.15 -0.36
CA GLY A 5 -17.81 5.90 0.81
C GLY A 5 -16.39 6.42 0.65
N ALA A 6 -15.65 5.92 -0.33
CA ALA A 6 -14.31 6.41 -0.63
C ALA A 6 -14.36 7.89 -1.06
N ARG A 7 -13.43 8.69 -0.52
CA ARG A 7 -13.32 10.12 -0.84
C ARG A 7 -12.20 10.34 -1.86
N PRO A 8 -12.31 11.40 -2.68
CA PRO A 8 -11.24 11.78 -3.59
C PRO A 8 -9.93 12.00 -2.83
N TRP A 9 -8.85 11.43 -3.36
CA TRP A 9 -7.49 11.64 -2.86
C TRP A 9 -6.67 12.58 -3.75
N ALA A 10 -7.14 12.82 -4.98
CA ALA A 10 -6.52 13.72 -5.94
C ALA A 10 -7.59 14.28 -6.91
N VAL A 11 -7.14 15.20 -7.75
CA VAL A 11 -7.93 15.77 -8.86
C VAL A 11 -7.12 15.62 -10.14
N ASP A 12 -7.73 15.18 -11.23
CA ASP A 12 -7.06 15.07 -12.53
C ASP A 12 -7.02 16.40 -13.28
N GLU A 13 -6.39 16.42 -14.47
CA GLU A 13 -6.22 17.61 -15.28
C GLU A 13 -7.56 18.15 -15.84
N ASP A 14 -8.59 17.33 -15.93
CA ASP A 14 -9.95 17.73 -16.33
C ASP A 14 -10.76 18.27 -15.15
N GLY A 15 -10.19 18.34 -13.94
CA GLY A 15 -10.89 18.76 -12.72
C GLY A 15 -11.76 17.67 -12.12
N ARG A 16 -11.65 16.41 -12.58
CA ARG A 16 -12.42 15.29 -12.05
C ARG A 16 -11.73 14.69 -10.82
N SER A 17 -12.55 14.27 -9.88
CA SER A 17 -12.08 13.56 -8.69
C SER A 17 -11.42 12.23 -9.04
N VAL A 18 -10.29 11.93 -8.39
CA VAL A 18 -9.64 10.63 -8.43
C VAL A 18 -9.93 9.93 -7.11
N VAL A 19 -10.65 8.83 -7.18
CA VAL A 19 -11.02 8.00 -6.04
C VAL A 19 -10.22 6.70 -6.10
N TRP A 20 -9.83 6.17 -4.96
CA TRP A 20 -9.23 4.86 -4.83
C TRP A 20 -10.20 3.94 -4.09
N GLU A 21 -10.59 2.85 -4.74
CA GLU A 21 -11.46 1.83 -4.17
C GLU A 21 -10.71 0.51 -4.14
N PRO A 22 -10.15 0.09 -2.99
CA PRO A 22 -9.33 -1.11 -2.89
C PRO A 22 -9.98 -2.37 -3.50
N THR A 23 -11.30 -2.52 -3.31
CA THR A 23 -12.05 -3.67 -3.84
C THR A 23 -12.15 -3.74 -5.36
N GLN A 24 -11.91 -2.64 -6.06
CA GLN A 24 -12.02 -2.55 -7.52
C GLN A 24 -10.68 -2.51 -8.20
N VAL A 25 -9.69 -1.93 -7.53
CA VAL A 25 -8.39 -1.60 -8.13
C VAL A 25 -7.36 -2.69 -7.92
N GLY A 26 -7.52 -3.54 -6.89
CA GLY A 26 -6.51 -4.54 -6.53
C GLY A 26 -5.22 -3.94 -5.98
N HIS A 27 -4.12 -4.64 -6.16
CA HIS A 27 -2.82 -4.20 -5.62
C HIS A 27 -2.36 -2.88 -6.20
N THR A 28 -1.78 -2.04 -5.35
CA THR A 28 -1.36 -0.68 -5.68
C THR A 28 0.14 -0.50 -5.45
N VAL A 29 0.83 0.13 -6.38
CA VAL A 29 2.20 0.61 -6.18
C VAL A 29 2.28 2.11 -6.40
N ILE A 30 2.97 2.80 -5.50
CA ILE A 30 3.28 4.22 -5.61
C ILE A 30 4.79 4.43 -5.54
N SER A 31 5.34 5.19 -6.48
CA SER A 31 6.76 5.50 -6.52
C SER A 31 7.01 6.98 -6.78
N GLY A 32 8.15 7.47 -6.35
CA GLY A 32 8.58 8.85 -6.57
C GLY A 32 9.76 9.22 -5.67
N ILE A 33 10.69 9.97 -6.21
CA ILE A 33 11.86 10.42 -5.46
C ILE A 33 11.48 11.37 -4.30
N THR A 34 12.41 11.60 -3.40
CA THR A 34 12.19 12.44 -2.22
C THR A 34 11.67 13.83 -2.58
N ARG A 35 10.76 14.39 -1.78
CA ARG A 35 10.15 15.73 -1.92
C ARG A 35 9.29 15.94 -3.16
N THR A 36 8.78 14.89 -3.77
CA THR A 36 7.91 15.01 -4.96
C THR A 36 6.41 14.97 -4.64
N GLY A 37 6.02 14.71 -3.39
CA GLY A 37 4.63 14.65 -2.95
C GLY A 37 4.12 13.23 -2.64
N LYS A 38 4.96 12.20 -2.83
CA LYS A 38 4.62 10.78 -2.57
C LYS A 38 3.96 10.57 -1.20
N SER A 39 4.61 11.05 -0.11
CA SER A 39 4.06 10.88 1.25
C SER A 39 2.69 11.57 1.43
N LYS A 40 2.49 12.74 0.81
CA LYS A 40 1.18 13.42 0.84
C LYS A 40 0.12 12.64 0.04
N GLY A 41 0.52 12.09 -1.09
CA GLY A 41 -0.34 11.21 -1.88
C GLY A 41 -0.74 9.95 -1.11
N SER A 42 0.21 9.27 -0.49
CA SER A 42 -0.06 8.08 0.34
C SER A 42 -0.98 8.41 1.53
N GLN A 43 -0.73 9.54 2.23
CA GLN A 43 -1.61 10.02 3.29
C GLN A 43 -3.03 10.30 2.78
N SER A 44 -3.17 10.95 1.61
CA SER A 44 -4.47 11.25 1.01
C SER A 44 -5.21 9.99 0.56
N LEU A 45 -4.51 8.99 0.00
CA LEU A 45 -5.07 7.68 -0.34
C LEU A 45 -5.64 6.99 0.90
N VAL A 46 -4.84 6.88 1.97
CA VAL A 46 -5.28 6.28 3.24
C VAL A 46 -6.49 7.00 3.80
N VAL A 47 -6.44 8.33 3.91
CA VAL A 47 -7.57 9.13 4.43
C VAL A 47 -8.83 9.00 3.57
N GLY A 48 -8.67 8.88 2.25
CA GLY A 48 -9.77 8.68 1.30
C GLY A 48 -10.56 7.39 1.56
N THR A 49 -9.92 6.40 2.18
CA THR A 49 -10.43 5.04 2.36
C THR A 49 -10.44 4.56 3.82
N LEU A 50 -10.47 5.48 4.78
CA LEU A 50 -10.78 5.17 6.18
C LEU A 50 -12.28 4.84 6.30
N LEU A 51 -12.63 3.62 5.93
CA LEU A 51 -14.01 3.12 5.87
C LEU A 51 -14.16 1.91 6.79
N PRO A 52 -15.36 1.70 7.39
CA PRO A 52 -15.56 0.58 8.32
C PRO A 52 -15.33 -0.81 7.72
N TRP A 53 -15.35 -0.94 6.41
CA TRP A 53 -15.09 -2.20 5.69
C TRP A 53 -13.67 -2.28 5.08
N VAL A 54 -12.76 -1.37 5.47
CA VAL A 54 -11.34 -1.40 5.10
C VAL A 54 -10.49 -1.46 6.35
N GLN A 55 -9.76 -2.54 6.51
CA GLN A 55 -8.78 -2.75 7.57
C GLN A 55 -7.38 -2.50 7.05
N TYR A 56 -6.67 -1.57 7.67
CA TYR A 56 -5.26 -1.34 7.39
C TYR A 56 -4.38 -2.14 8.32
N VAL A 57 -3.32 -2.70 7.77
CA VAL A 57 -2.18 -3.29 8.47
C VAL A 57 -0.91 -2.90 7.73
N GLY A 58 0.27 -3.00 8.35
CA GLY A 58 1.45 -2.75 7.54
C GLY A 58 2.75 -2.48 8.29
N ILE A 59 3.77 -2.19 7.48
CA ILE A 59 5.16 -2.02 7.89
C ILE A 59 5.63 -0.65 7.41
N ASP A 60 6.18 0.14 8.31
CA ASP A 60 6.69 1.50 8.06
C ASP A 60 8.02 1.74 8.77
N PRO A 61 9.15 1.47 8.12
CA PRO A 61 10.48 1.73 8.70
C PRO A 61 10.71 3.18 9.10
N SER A 62 10.01 4.12 8.43
CA SER A 62 10.15 5.57 8.69
C SER A 62 9.21 6.10 9.78
N ALA A 63 8.20 5.35 10.15
CA ALA A 63 7.12 5.73 11.07
C ALA A 63 6.34 6.99 10.65
N GLY A 64 6.38 7.36 9.37
CA GLY A 64 5.75 8.59 8.87
C GLY A 64 4.28 8.43 8.50
N LEU A 65 3.92 7.29 7.91
CA LEU A 65 2.57 7.03 7.42
C LEU A 65 1.75 6.25 8.45
N LEU A 66 2.28 5.16 8.99
CA LEU A 66 1.50 4.22 9.80
C LEU A 66 1.39 4.60 11.28
N LYS A 67 2.22 5.51 11.80
CA LYS A 67 2.20 5.88 13.22
C LYS A 67 0.82 6.32 13.72
N PRO A 68 0.06 7.21 13.04
CA PRO A 68 -1.29 7.55 13.49
C PRO A 68 -2.25 6.35 13.44
N LEU A 69 -2.14 5.49 12.42
CA LEU A 69 -2.97 4.29 12.31
C LEU A 69 -2.69 3.35 13.49
N LYS A 70 -1.43 3.10 13.83
CA LYS A 70 -1.03 2.30 15.00
C LYS A 70 -1.64 2.85 16.29
N PHE A 71 -1.58 4.18 16.47
CA PHE A 71 -2.00 4.82 17.71
C PHE A 71 -3.53 4.83 17.89
N PHE A 72 -4.29 5.06 16.83
CA PHE A 72 -5.74 5.27 16.92
C PHE A 72 -6.60 4.07 16.51
N SER A 73 -6.04 3.01 15.92
CA SER A 73 -6.82 1.86 15.43
C SER A 73 -7.38 0.95 16.53
N GLY A 74 -6.83 1.00 17.74
CA GLY A 74 -7.10 0.00 18.77
C GLY A 74 -6.40 -1.36 18.53
N ARG A 75 -5.55 -1.46 17.49
CA ARG A 75 -4.85 -2.68 17.05
C ARG A 75 -3.38 -2.36 16.77
N PRO A 76 -2.58 -2.01 17.81
CA PRO A 76 -1.21 -1.55 17.62
C PRO A 76 -0.30 -2.60 16.95
N ASP A 77 -0.56 -3.89 17.15
CA ASP A 77 0.29 -4.97 16.63
C ASP A 77 0.07 -5.24 15.13
N ASP A 78 -1.04 -4.75 14.56
CA ASP A 78 -1.27 -4.76 13.12
C ASP A 78 -0.34 -3.77 12.36
N PHE A 79 0.44 -2.95 13.09
CA PHE A 79 1.31 -1.92 12.52
C PHE A 79 2.72 -2.00 13.11
N VAL A 80 3.69 -2.33 12.27
CA VAL A 80 5.10 -2.44 12.63
C VAL A 80 5.84 -1.19 12.18
N LEU A 81 6.46 -0.49 13.13
CA LEU A 81 7.25 0.72 12.87
C LEU A 81 8.74 0.42 13.06
N GLY A 82 9.60 1.05 12.27
CA GLY A 82 11.06 0.89 12.40
C GLY A 82 11.64 1.36 13.74
N SER A 83 10.84 2.06 14.57
CA SER A 83 11.18 2.45 15.95
C SER A 83 10.83 1.38 17.00
N ASP A 84 10.09 0.34 16.64
CA ASP A 84 9.70 -0.72 17.56
C ASP A 84 10.90 -1.64 17.83
N SER A 85 11.00 -2.19 19.04
CA SER A 85 11.96 -3.27 19.32
C SER A 85 11.61 -4.48 18.44
N ASP A 86 12.64 -5.15 17.92
CA ASP A 86 12.47 -6.37 17.09
C ASP A 86 11.53 -6.21 15.89
N TRP A 87 11.40 -4.96 15.36
CA TRP A 87 10.48 -4.63 14.29
C TRP A 87 10.66 -5.51 13.03
N VAL A 88 11.88 -6.00 12.77
CA VAL A 88 12.16 -6.87 11.61
C VAL A 88 11.44 -8.21 11.75
N ASP A 89 11.52 -8.83 12.93
CA ASP A 89 10.86 -10.12 13.21
C ASP A 89 9.35 -9.94 13.28
N SER A 90 8.88 -8.87 13.92
CA SER A 90 7.45 -8.49 13.95
C SER A 90 6.88 -8.29 12.55
N ALA A 91 7.64 -7.68 11.65
CA ALA A 91 7.24 -7.48 10.25
C ALA A 91 7.09 -8.80 9.48
N VAL A 92 8.00 -9.75 9.72
CA VAL A 92 7.89 -11.09 9.13
C VAL A 92 6.64 -11.81 9.64
N THR A 93 6.42 -11.79 10.96
CA THR A 93 5.23 -12.37 11.61
C THR A 93 3.93 -11.79 11.07
N LEU A 94 3.85 -10.46 10.92
CA LEU A 94 2.68 -9.80 10.35
C LEU A 94 2.39 -10.27 8.91
N LEU A 95 3.41 -10.36 8.05
CA LEU A 95 3.23 -10.83 6.68
C LEU A 95 2.82 -12.31 6.61
N GLU A 96 3.34 -13.15 7.50
CA GLU A 96 2.92 -14.54 7.63
C GLU A 96 1.44 -14.63 8.00
N ARG A 97 1.01 -13.84 8.96
CA ARG A 97 -0.41 -13.77 9.35
C ARG A 97 -1.31 -13.26 8.23
N CYS A 98 -0.86 -12.27 7.45
CA CYS A 98 -1.60 -11.82 6.27
C CYS A 98 -1.80 -12.95 5.24
N VAL A 99 -0.76 -13.75 4.98
CA VAL A 99 -0.84 -14.91 4.09
C VAL A 99 -1.76 -16.00 4.66
N GLU A 100 -1.72 -16.23 5.97
CA GLU A 100 -2.58 -17.18 6.64
C GLU A 100 -4.06 -16.78 6.52
N VAL A 101 -4.41 -15.55 6.86
CA VAL A 101 -5.77 -15.00 6.71
C VAL A 101 -6.24 -15.08 5.24
N MET A 102 -5.36 -14.76 4.31
CA MET A 102 -5.67 -14.94 2.89
C MET A 102 -6.03 -16.38 2.56
N ARG A 103 -5.25 -17.36 3.04
CA ARG A 103 -5.49 -18.79 2.83
C ARG A 103 -6.78 -19.27 3.50
N GLU A 104 -7.06 -18.82 4.71
CA GLU A 104 -8.32 -19.09 5.42
C GLU A 104 -9.52 -18.62 4.58
N ARG A 105 -9.45 -17.40 4.05
CA ARG A 105 -10.48 -16.83 3.18
C ARG A 105 -10.63 -17.63 1.87
N ILE A 106 -9.53 -18.04 1.25
CA ILE A 106 -9.55 -18.89 0.05
C ILE A 106 -10.22 -20.23 0.36
N ALA A 107 -9.87 -20.85 1.49
CA ALA A 107 -10.49 -22.13 1.91
C ALA A 107 -12.00 -21.99 2.18
N SER A 108 -12.45 -20.81 2.63
CA SER A 108 -13.86 -20.54 2.90
C SER A 108 -14.69 -20.18 1.67
N LEU A 109 -14.09 -19.97 0.49
CA LEU A 109 -14.82 -19.60 -0.75
C LEU A 109 -15.82 -20.65 -1.20
N GLY A 110 -15.60 -21.94 -0.88
CA GLY A 110 -16.44 -23.03 -1.37
C GLY A 110 -16.46 -23.08 -2.91
N TRP A 111 -17.60 -22.79 -3.51
CA TRP A 111 -17.77 -22.76 -4.98
C TRP A 111 -17.63 -21.34 -5.58
N ALA A 112 -17.43 -20.30 -4.77
CA ALA A 112 -17.24 -18.95 -5.26
C ALA A 112 -15.80 -18.76 -5.80
N GLU A 113 -15.64 -17.97 -6.86
CA GLU A 113 -14.33 -17.65 -7.43
C GLU A 113 -13.60 -16.60 -6.60
N LYS A 114 -14.35 -15.68 -5.97
CA LYS A 114 -13.83 -14.56 -5.16
C LYS A 114 -14.86 -14.07 -4.16
N ILE A 115 -14.42 -13.30 -3.18
CA ILE A 115 -15.30 -12.50 -2.31
C ILE A 115 -15.76 -11.27 -3.09
N ASN A 116 -17.08 -11.04 -3.16
CA ASN A 116 -17.65 -9.89 -3.85
C ASN A 116 -18.17 -8.81 -2.90
N ASP A 117 -18.56 -9.19 -1.67
CA ASP A 117 -19.14 -8.31 -0.68
C ASP A 117 -18.24 -8.25 0.55
N PHE A 118 -17.78 -7.05 0.87
CA PHE A 118 -16.97 -6.80 2.05
C PHE A 118 -17.78 -6.01 3.09
N SER A 119 -17.53 -6.30 4.35
CA SER A 119 -18.24 -5.73 5.50
C SER A 119 -17.24 -5.43 6.64
N THR A 120 -17.77 -5.02 7.79
CA THR A 120 -16.97 -4.87 9.00
C THR A 120 -16.46 -6.20 9.56
N GLU A 121 -17.19 -7.29 9.33
CA GLU A 121 -16.84 -8.65 9.75
C GLU A 121 -15.87 -9.32 8.76
N THR A 122 -15.95 -8.95 7.50
CA THR A 122 -15.08 -9.43 6.43
C THR A 122 -14.53 -8.23 5.66
N PRO A 123 -13.65 -7.43 6.26
CA PRO A 123 -13.12 -6.22 5.62
C PRO A 123 -12.13 -6.56 4.51
N VAL A 124 -11.97 -5.62 3.58
CA VAL A 124 -10.76 -5.61 2.75
C VAL A 124 -9.56 -5.32 3.65
N ILE A 125 -8.54 -6.14 3.58
CA ILE A 125 -7.29 -5.92 4.29
C ILE A 125 -6.30 -5.27 3.33
N VAL A 126 -5.86 -4.06 3.65
CA VAL A 126 -4.84 -3.34 2.89
C VAL A 126 -3.52 -3.44 3.64
N VAL A 127 -2.59 -4.22 3.08
CA VAL A 127 -1.24 -4.43 3.61
C VAL A 127 -0.32 -3.36 3.05
N ILE A 128 0.01 -2.36 3.86
CA ILE A 128 0.89 -1.26 3.47
C ILE A 128 2.34 -1.64 3.70
N LEU A 129 3.16 -1.55 2.64
CA LEU A 129 4.60 -1.73 2.68
C LEU A 129 5.26 -0.38 2.37
N GLU A 130 5.45 0.45 3.41
CA GLU A 130 6.09 1.77 3.29
C GLU A 130 7.61 1.60 3.22
N GLU A 131 8.27 2.38 2.35
CA GLU A 131 9.72 2.31 2.11
C GLU A 131 10.21 0.85 1.94
N TYR A 132 9.49 0.06 1.13
CA TYR A 132 9.71 -1.40 1.01
C TYR A 132 11.17 -1.77 0.68
N ALA A 133 11.88 -0.96 -0.10
CA ALA A 133 13.31 -1.16 -0.37
C ALA A 133 14.17 -1.09 0.91
N SER A 134 13.87 -0.14 1.82
CA SER A 134 14.55 0.00 3.10
C SER A 134 14.28 -1.19 4.00
N PHE A 135 13.04 -1.70 4.00
CA PHE A 135 12.69 -2.91 4.74
C PHE A 135 13.47 -4.13 4.23
N LEU A 136 13.53 -4.34 2.91
CA LEU A 136 14.31 -5.44 2.33
C LEU A 136 15.82 -5.35 2.67
N THR A 137 16.36 -4.13 2.76
CA THR A 137 17.76 -3.90 3.17
C THR A 137 17.96 -4.23 4.65
N ALA A 138 17.04 -3.84 5.51
CA ALA A 138 17.09 -4.15 6.94
C ALA A 138 17.03 -5.67 7.18
N LEU A 139 16.16 -6.39 6.47
CA LEU A 139 16.11 -7.85 6.51
C LEU A 139 17.45 -8.48 6.13
N GLU A 140 18.08 -8.01 5.05
CA GLU A 140 19.36 -8.58 4.60
C GLU A 140 20.49 -8.36 5.62
N GLY A 141 20.45 -7.24 6.37
CA GLY A 141 21.38 -6.95 7.48
C GLY A 141 21.04 -7.63 8.81
N HIS A 142 19.92 -8.32 8.92
CA HIS A 142 19.43 -8.89 10.18
C HIS A 142 20.11 -10.23 10.52
N GLY A 143 21.24 -10.16 11.19
CA GLY A 143 21.97 -11.33 11.69
C GLY A 143 22.50 -12.29 10.58
N LYS A 144 22.75 -13.53 10.97
CA LYS A 144 23.33 -14.55 10.06
C LYS A 144 22.32 -15.06 9.01
N ASP A 145 21.04 -14.99 9.31
CA ASP A 145 19.96 -15.50 8.46
C ASP A 145 19.26 -14.41 7.63
N GLY A 146 19.74 -13.19 7.63
CA GLY A 146 19.11 -12.03 6.99
C GLY A 146 18.77 -12.24 5.52
N LYS A 147 19.63 -12.88 4.74
CA LYS A 147 19.34 -13.21 3.33
C LYS A 147 18.17 -14.20 3.18
N LYS A 148 18.04 -15.17 4.11
CA LYS A 148 16.91 -16.12 4.11
C LYS A 148 15.62 -15.41 4.49
N LEU A 149 15.67 -14.51 5.49
CA LEU A 149 14.52 -13.68 5.89
C LEU A 149 14.05 -12.80 4.73
N LYS A 150 14.97 -12.13 4.04
CA LYS A 150 14.63 -11.35 2.84
C LYS A 150 13.94 -12.21 1.78
N ALA A 151 14.51 -13.38 1.46
CA ALA A 151 13.92 -14.29 0.48
C ALA A 151 12.53 -14.77 0.92
N ARG A 152 12.32 -15.04 2.22
CA ARG A 152 11.02 -15.40 2.79
C ARG A 152 10.00 -14.28 2.63
N VAL A 153 10.35 -13.05 3.00
CA VAL A 153 9.48 -11.87 2.85
C VAL A 153 9.11 -11.63 1.39
N VAL A 154 10.06 -11.68 0.46
CA VAL A 154 9.79 -11.55 -0.98
C VAL A 154 8.81 -12.63 -1.44
N SER A 155 8.95 -13.87 -0.96
CA SER A 155 8.02 -14.96 -1.26
C SER A 155 6.62 -14.72 -0.69
N LEU A 156 6.51 -14.25 0.57
CA LEU A 156 5.23 -13.93 1.21
C LEU A 156 4.50 -12.81 0.46
N VAL A 157 5.19 -11.70 0.17
CA VAL A 157 4.62 -10.59 -0.59
C VAL A 157 4.21 -11.03 -2.00
N GLY A 158 5.04 -11.82 -2.69
CA GLY A 158 4.69 -12.38 -3.98
C GLY A 158 3.45 -13.30 -3.92
N THR A 159 3.25 -14.03 -2.83
CA THR A 159 2.05 -14.86 -2.62
C THR A 159 0.81 -13.98 -2.45
N LEU A 160 0.89 -12.93 -1.61
CA LEU A 160 -0.19 -11.95 -1.44
C LEU A 160 -0.56 -11.29 -2.78
N LEU A 161 0.44 -10.88 -3.56
CA LEU A 161 0.23 -10.26 -4.87
C LEU A 161 -0.47 -11.17 -5.88
N ARG A 162 -0.18 -12.46 -5.88
CA ARG A 162 -0.78 -13.40 -6.85
C ARG A 162 -2.17 -13.88 -6.45
N GLU A 163 -2.48 -13.94 -5.17
CA GLU A 163 -3.67 -14.64 -4.68
C GLU A 163 -4.59 -13.75 -3.83
N GLY A 164 -4.10 -12.64 -3.29
CA GLY A 164 -4.80 -11.83 -2.29
C GLY A 164 -6.03 -11.11 -2.83
N ALA A 165 -5.95 -10.55 -4.03
CA ALA A 165 -7.01 -9.70 -4.59
C ALA A 165 -8.37 -10.39 -4.64
N LYS A 166 -8.43 -11.67 -4.97
CA LYS A 166 -9.69 -12.44 -5.05
C LYS A 166 -10.41 -12.61 -3.71
N VAL A 167 -9.70 -12.41 -2.59
CA VAL A 167 -10.25 -12.55 -1.24
C VAL A 167 -10.11 -11.27 -0.42
N GLY A 168 -9.83 -10.14 -1.08
CA GLY A 168 -9.76 -8.81 -0.45
C GLY A 168 -8.56 -8.65 0.47
N VAL A 169 -7.42 -9.23 0.12
CA VAL A 169 -6.12 -8.93 0.76
C VAL A 169 -5.26 -8.22 -0.26
N GLU A 170 -5.22 -6.90 -0.15
CA GLU A 170 -4.58 -6.01 -1.12
C GLU A 170 -3.22 -5.53 -0.61
N VAL A 171 -2.22 -5.50 -1.48
CA VAL A 171 -0.90 -4.96 -1.16
C VAL A 171 -0.78 -3.55 -1.70
N PHE A 172 -0.37 -2.63 -0.83
CA PHE A 172 -0.05 -1.25 -1.19
C PHE A 172 1.44 -0.99 -0.93
N THR A 173 2.24 -1.05 -1.97
CA THR A 173 3.69 -0.88 -1.90
C THR A 173 4.09 0.55 -2.20
N ILE A 174 4.93 1.14 -1.35
CA ILE A 174 5.44 2.51 -1.47
C ILE A 174 6.96 2.46 -1.64
N LEU A 175 7.45 3.08 -2.72
CA LEU A 175 8.85 3.05 -3.13
C LEU A 175 9.37 4.46 -3.42
N GLN A 176 10.64 4.69 -3.20
CA GLN A 176 11.31 5.88 -3.74
C GLN A 176 11.64 5.69 -5.22
N ARG A 177 12.10 4.51 -5.60
CA ARG A 177 12.38 4.12 -6.98
C ARG A 177 11.82 2.74 -7.25
N ALA A 178 11.21 2.56 -8.39
CA ALA A 178 10.81 1.25 -8.86
C ALA A 178 12.02 0.59 -9.54
N GLU A 179 12.56 -0.43 -8.90
CA GLU A 179 13.71 -1.20 -9.38
C GLU A 179 13.35 -2.68 -9.46
N ALA A 180 13.91 -3.40 -10.43
CA ALA A 180 13.65 -4.83 -10.61
C ALA A 180 14.03 -5.68 -9.40
N SER A 181 15.03 -5.23 -8.62
CA SER A 181 15.48 -5.86 -7.38
C SER A 181 14.49 -5.75 -6.21
N VAL A 182 13.53 -4.84 -6.32
CA VAL A 182 12.55 -4.52 -5.27
C VAL A 182 11.12 -4.81 -5.74
N LEU A 183 10.78 -4.40 -6.96
CA LEU A 183 9.44 -4.57 -7.52
C LEU A 183 9.34 -5.90 -8.28
N HIS A 184 9.36 -6.99 -7.52
CA HIS A 184 9.06 -8.32 -8.04
C HIS A 184 7.56 -8.41 -8.38
N ASP A 185 7.17 -9.34 -9.22
CA ASP A 185 5.75 -9.56 -9.59
C ASP A 185 5.00 -8.27 -10.03
N ARG A 186 5.70 -7.31 -10.68
CA ARG A 186 5.17 -5.99 -11.06
C ARG A 186 3.87 -6.05 -11.85
N SER A 187 3.63 -7.13 -12.59
CA SER A 187 2.42 -7.35 -13.37
C SER A 187 1.16 -7.51 -12.50
N GLN A 188 1.31 -7.80 -11.20
CA GLN A 188 0.21 -7.97 -10.28
C GLN A 188 -0.33 -6.63 -9.74
N TYR A 189 0.40 -5.54 -9.90
CA TYR A 189 -0.07 -4.22 -9.49
C TYR A 189 -1.00 -3.63 -10.55
N SER A 190 -2.27 -3.61 -10.25
CA SER A 190 -3.33 -3.06 -11.11
C SER A 190 -3.28 -1.54 -11.15
N LEU A 191 -3.11 -0.88 -10.00
CA LEU A 191 -2.95 0.57 -9.91
C LEU A 191 -1.47 0.92 -9.71
N ARG A 192 -0.94 1.66 -10.67
CA ARG A 192 0.44 2.12 -10.67
C ARG A 192 0.47 3.63 -10.66
N ILE A 193 1.11 4.21 -9.65
CA ILE A 193 1.15 5.66 -9.41
C ILE A 193 2.61 6.11 -9.40
N SER A 194 2.93 7.14 -10.17
CA SER A 194 4.24 7.78 -10.17
C SER A 194 4.13 9.26 -9.85
N TYR A 195 4.91 9.69 -8.88
CA TYR A 195 5.35 11.07 -8.78
C TYR A 195 6.64 11.24 -9.59
N ARG A 196 7.28 12.41 -9.52
CA ARG A 196 8.52 12.65 -10.26
C ARG A 196 9.55 11.54 -10.02
N GLN A 197 10.13 11.06 -11.12
CA GLN A 197 11.26 10.14 -11.15
C GLN A 197 12.49 10.86 -11.70
N ASP A 198 13.67 10.35 -11.41
CA ASP A 198 14.95 10.89 -11.89
C ASP A 198 15.60 10.07 -13.01
N ASN A 199 15.02 8.92 -13.35
CA ASN A 199 15.54 8.07 -14.43
C ASN A 199 14.42 7.35 -15.19
N ARG A 200 14.73 6.95 -16.43
CA ARG A 200 13.81 6.26 -17.33
C ARG A 200 13.52 4.81 -16.89
N ASP A 201 14.49 4.16 -16.27
CA ASP A 201 14.35 2.74 -15.90
C ASP A 201 13.27 2.57 -14.84
N SER A 202 13.24 3.43 -13.81
CA SER A 202 12.16 3.41 -12.80
C SER A 202 10.78 3.69 -13.41
N ILE A 203 10.70 4.53 -14.44
CA ILE A 203 9.45 4.80 -15.17
C ILE A 203 9.01 3.55 -15.94
N GLY A 204 9.94 2.91 -16.67
CA GLY A 204 9.68 1.67 -17.42
C GLY A 204 9.38 0.46 -16.52
N MET A 205 9.78 0.50 -15.24
CA MET A 205 9.38 -0.50 -14.27
C MET A 205 7.94 -0.32 -13.78
N LEU A 206 7.41 0.92 -13.79
CA LEU A 206 6.04 1.21 -13.39
C LEU A 206 5.06 1.09 -14.56
N PHE A 207 5.41 1.64 -15.71
CA PHE A 207 4.50 1.73 -16.85
C PHE A 207 5.03 0.91 -18.02
N ASP A 208 4.13 0.22 -18.70
CA ASP A 208 4.50 -0.60 -19.85
C ASP A 208 4.64 0.31 -21.08
N GLN A 209 5.87 0.42 -21.62
CA GLN A 209 6.21 1.16 -22.83
C GLN A 209 5.69 2.62 -22.88
N PRO A 210 6.00 3.46 -21.87
CA PRO A 210 5.59 4.87 -21.90
C PRO A 210 6.25 5.61 -23.07
N GLU A 211 5.51 6.51 -23.69
CA GLU A 211 6.00 7.34 -24.80
C GLU A 211 7.11 8.31 -24.34
N PRO A 212 8.04 8.72 -25.23
CA PRO A 212 9.12 9.64 -24.87
C PRO A 212 8.65 10.95 -24.23
N GLU A 213 7.52 11.49 -24.68
CA GLU A 213 6.88 12.70 -24.15
C GLU A 213 6.36 12.48 -22.72
N GLU A 214 5.76 11.31 -22.46
CA GLU A 214 5.29 10.93 -21.12
C GLU A 214 6.45 10.79 -20.15
N ILE A 215 7.54 10.13 -20.58
CA ILE A 215 8.77 10.01 -19.79
C ILE A 215 9.32 11.40 -19.45
N SER A 216 9.43 12.28 -20.43
CA SER A 216 9.93 13.64 -20.24
C SER A 216 9.05 14.44 -19.27
N ARG A 217 7.75 14.25 -19.34
CA ARG A 217 6.79 14.88 -18.45
C ARG A 217 6.92 14.36 -17.02
N ILE A 218 7.05 13.03 -16.82
CA ILE A 218 7.22 12.41 -15.49
C ILE A 218 8.48 12.93 -14.80
N VAL A 219 9.60 13.02 -15.51
CA VAL A 219 10.87 13.54 -14.98
C VAL A 219 10.78 15.00 -14.56
N SER A 220 9.92 15.80 -15.22
CA SER A 220 9.74 17.24 -14.97
C SER A 220 8.59 17.59 -14.03
N LEU A 221 7.87 16.62 -13.45
CA LEU A 221 6.73 16.87 -12.58
C LEU A 221 7.09 17.76 -11.38
N SER A 222 6.25 18.74 -11.13
CA SER A 222 6.31 19.55 -9.91
C SER A 222 5.85 18.76 -8.67
N PRO A 223 6.27 19.13 -7.46
CA PRO A 223 5.80 18.48 -6.24
C PRO A 223 4.27 18.42 -6.14
N GLY A 224 3.75 17.27 -5.75
CA GLY A 224 2.32 16.99 -5.62
C GLY A 224 1.62 16.62 -6.93
N ARG A 225 2.27 16.79 -8.08
CA ARG A 225 1.77 16.27 -9.36
C ARG A 225 2.27 14.86 -9.59
N GLY A 226 1.41 14.05 -10.18
CA GLY A 226 1.70 12.65 -10.49
C GLY A 226 0.95 12.16 -11.70
N VAL A 227 1.18 10.91 -12.00
CA VAL A 227 0.53 10.17 -13.08
C VAL A 227 0.16 8.78 -12.56
N LEU A 228 -0.96 8.25 -13.00
CA LEU A 228 -1.39 6.90 -12.69
C LEU A 228 -1.81 6.14 -13.94
N SER A 229 -1.70 4.82 -13.87
CA SER A 229 -2.31 3.87 -14.79
C SER A 229 -3.11 2.86 -13.97
N ASP A 230 -4.35 2.63 -14.36
CA ASP A 230 -5.24 1.64 -13.77
C ASP A 230 -5.44 0.51 -14.77
N ASN A 231 -5.09 -0.72 -14.37
CA ASN A 231 -5.20 -1.91 -15.21
C ASN A 231 -4.59 -1.76 -16.62
N GLY A 232 -3.44 -1.07 -16.72
CA GLY A 232 -2.76 -0.85 -17.99
C GLY A 232 -3.44 0.16 -18.93
N GLN A 233 -4.44 0.90 -18.45
CA GLN A 233 -5.07 1.97 -19.21
C GLN A 233 -4.11 3.15 -19.45
N ALA A 234 -4.50 4.05 -20.35
CA ALA A 234 -3.75 5.27 -20.65
C ALA A 234 -3.43 6.08 -19.39
N LEU A 235 -2.28 6.74 -19.42
CA LEU A 235 -1.80 7.52 -18.29
C LEU A 235 -2.74 8.69 -17.98
N ARG A 236 -3.17 8.77 -16.72
CA ARG A 236 -4.00 9.84 -16.18
C ARG A 236 -3.19 10.71 -15.25
N TRP A 237 -3.08 11.98 -15.55
CA TRP A 237 -2.30 12.96 -14.78
C TRP A 237 -3.17 13.54 -13.67
N PHE A 238 -2.56 13.80 -12.50
CA PHE A 238 -3.30 14.29 -11.34
C PHE A 238 -2.47 15.24 -10.48
N GLN A 239 -3.17 15.94 -9.58
CA GLN A 239 -2.62 16.74 -8.49
C GLN A 239 -3.17 16.25 -7.17
N THR A 240 -2.30 15.97 -6.21
CA THR A 240 -2.69 15.67 -4.82
C THR A 240 -2.81 16.92 -3.98
N PRO A 241 -3.71 16.94 -2.98
CA PRO A 241 -3.71 17.96 -1.94
C PRO A 241 -2.39 17.97 -1.16
N ASN A 242 -2.08 19.10 -0.54
CA ASN A 242 -0.91 19.25 0.32
C ASN A 242 -1.32 19.60 1.77
N PRO A 243 -2.04 18.73 2.49
CA PRO A 243 -2.42 18.99 3.88
C PRO A 243 -1.19 19.00 4.79
N ALA A 244 -1.27 19.70 5.91
CA ALA A 244 -0.28 19.56 6.97
C ALA A 244 -0.31 18.13 7.56
N TYR A 245 0.82 17.68 8.14
CA TYR A 245 0.83 16.35 8.77
C TYR A 245 -0.16 16.26 9.94
N ALA A 246 -0.32 17.35 10.69
CA ALA A 246 -1.32 17.42 11.77
C ALA A 246 -2.76 17.20 11.28
N ASP A 247 -3.10 17.62 10.05
CA ASP A 247 -4.42 17.37 9.47
C ASP A 247 -4.62 15.89 9.13
N TYR A 248 -3.56 15.22 8.66
CA TYR A 248 -3.55 13.77 8.47
C TYR A 248 -3.81 13.04 9.78
N VAL A 249 -3.03 13.36 10.84
CA VAL A 249 -3.17 12.75 12.17
C VAL A 249 -4.59 12.92 12.70
N ARG A 250 -5.11 14.16 12.70
CA ARG A 250 -6.47 14.46 13.16
C ARG A 250 -7.53 13.69 12.34
N THR A 251 -7.37 13.60 11.03
CA THR A 251 -8.37 12.88 10.21
C THR A 251 -8.33 11.37 10.47
N VAL A 252 -7.15 10.80 10.74
CA VAL A 252 -7.04 9.39 11.14
C VAL A 252 -7.74 9.18 12.48
N GLU A 253 -7.47 10.01 13.50
CA GLU A 253 -8.10 9.97 14.81
C GLU A 253 -9.64 10.01 14.73
N GLU A 254 -10.18 10.94 13.92
CA GLU A 254 -11.63 11.14 13.79
C GLU A 254 -12.34 10.04 13.00
N ARG A 255 -11.64 9.31 12.12
CA ARG A 255 -12.30 8.49 11.11
C ARG A 255 -11.90 7.03 11.07
N ILE A 256 -10.81 6.65 11.75
CA ILE A 256 -10.38 5.25 11.74
C ILE A 256 -11.42 4.37 12.45
N TYR A 257 -11.80 3.28 11.81
CA TYR A 257 -12.71 2.32 12.43
C TYR A 257 -11.93 1.41 13.40
N THR A 258 -12.39 1.35 14.65
CA THR A 258 -11.72 0.64 15.75
C THR A 258 -12.31 -0.74 16.05
N GLY A 259 -13.39 -1.11 15.37
CA GLY A 259 -14.12 -2.36 15.64
C GLY A 259 -13.64 -3.59 14.86
N HIS A 260 -12.54 -3.50 14.09
CA HIS A 260 -11.99 -4.67 13.42
C HIS A 260 -11.29 -5.61 14.43
N THR A 261 -11.34 -6.90 14.15
CA THR A 261 -10.53 -7.89 14.87
C THR A 261 -9.06 -7.73 14.52
N PRO A 262 -8.13 -7.70 15.51
CA PRO A 262 -6.69 -7.70 15.24
C PRO A 262 -6.28 -8.91 14.38
N LEU A 263 -5.32 -8.73 13.47
CA LEU A 263 -4.73 -9.86 12.76
C LEU A 263 -3.80 -10.65 13.68
N LEU A 264 -3.02 -9.95 14.48
CA LEU A 264 -2.19 -10.52 15.52
C LEU A 264 -2.95 -10.43 16.85
N GLU A 265 -3.16 -11.55 17.53
CA GLU A 265 -3.66 -11.56 18.90
C GLU A 265 -2.55 -11.05 19.82
N GLU A 266 -2.91 -10.19 20.78
CA GLU A 266 -1.97 -9.81 21.85
C GLU A 266 -1.56 -11.09 22.60
N ASN A 267 -0.30 -11.47 22.49
CA ASN A 267 0.28 -12.48 23.35
C ASN A 267 0.40 -11.86 24.76
N HIS A 268 -0.65 -12.00 25.56
CA HIS A 268 -0.57 -11.76 27.00
C HIS A 268 0.19 -12.93 27.64
N GLU A 269 1.52 -12.86 27.61
CA GLU A 269 2.38 -13.60 28.55
C GLU A 269 2.90 -12.70 29.67
#